data_ac93c962f40d8dc8344f40ca09c8f098
#
_entry.id   ac93c962f40d8dc8344f40ca09c8f098
#
_cell.length_a   1.000
_cell.length_b   1.000
_cell.length_c   1.000
_cell.angle_alpha   90.00
_cell.angle_beta   90.00
_cell.angle_gamma   90.00
#
_symmetry.space_group_name_H-M   'P 1'
#
loop_
_entity.id
_entity.type
_entity.pdbx_description
1 polymer ?
#
loop_
_entity_poly.entity_id
_entity_poly.type
_entity_poly.pdbx_seq_one_letter_code
_entity_poly.pdbx_strand_id
1 'polypeptide(L)'
;MNERPKGEVDNCRHRLLKYCKGQGVDLGCGVSSIKIDAVGVDLHYPGADLKLDARILKEFPDNHFDFVFSSHLLEEIENTEAILRRWLSILKPDGNIVLYQADKNKYHPFSDPRCNKNHKHHFSWEDLWEVFKKIGGTELVHHADPQGDEWSFELVVKKLNPLESPNGNSVDGENISILVPTYKRPQSMEDFAFSVNNMTKNPEKVEILFGINQGDDESIKKCIELKEKCKIGINYVTVQNHPSGKVNLSFLWNQIYDKTTNPIVGFFGDDVIFRTPGWDEEVRSEFLNDHIKLISCNDVHVQKGRKAVLFFTHKDVHDLVGMYMNEKFYRWFMDSWWDAVFQFCGKLIYREDIVCEHKLPINFSERMDDTYRRMEGLQENDKVTMDTIETFNSIRAAVEKIDKTKIPTDTQLIQMIRYLRNT
;
A
#
# COMPACT_ATOMS: atom_id res chain seq x y z
N MET A 1 -51.70 13.89 -3.02
CA MET A 1 -50.42 13.26 -2.73
C MET A 1 -49.52 13.60 -3.89
N ASN A 2 -48.57 14.48 -3.69
CA ASN A 2 -47.60 14.80 -4.77
C ASN A 2 -46.76 13.54 -5.02
N GLU A 3 -46.87 12.98 -6.22
CA GLU A 3 -45.97 11.92 -6.64
C GLU A 3 -44.53 12.43 -6.54
N ARG A 4 -43.66 11.65 -5.90
CA ARG A 4 -42.20 11.96 -5.89
C ARG A 4 -41.71 11.97 -7.32
N PRO A 5 -40.82 12.89 -7.70
CA PRO A 5 -40.11 12.82 -8.98
C PRO A 5 -39.45 11.44 -9.13
N LYS A 6 -39.67 10.77 -10.25
CA LYS A 6 -39.02 9.50 -10.56
C LYS A 6 -37.56 9.75 -10.91
N GLY A 7 -36.64 9.02 -10.25
CA GLY A 7 -35.24 8.98 -10.58
C GLY A 7 -34.84 7.64 -11.23
N GLU A 8 -33.66 7.54 -11.80
CA GLU A 8 -33.17 6.30 -12.43
C GLU A 8 -33.15 5.11 -11.45
N VAL A 9 -32.92 5.38 -10.16
CA VAL A 9 -32.95 4.37 -9.11
C VAL A 9 -34.30 3.65 -9.01
N ASP A 10 -35.43 4.25 -9.41
CA ASP A 10 -36.75 3.64 -9.37
C ASP A 10 -36.85 2.42 -10.29
N ASN A 11 -36.05 2.37 -11.36
CA ASN A 11 -35.97 1.25 -12.28
C ASN A 11 -35.33 0.00 -11.63
N CYS A 12 -34.35 0.16 -10.76
CA CYS A 12 -33.59 -0.93 -10.15
C CYS A 12 -33.92 -1.22 -8.67
N ARG A 13 -34.63 -0.29 -7.97
CA ARG A 13 -34.88 -0.38 -6.51
C ARG A 13 -35.43 -1.73 -6.09
N HIS A 14 -36.45 -2.24 -6.76
CA HIS A 14 -37.13 -3.50 -6.42
C HIS A 14 -36.16 -4.72 -6.52
N ARG A 15 -35.11 -4.65 -7.32
CA ARG A 15 -34.09 -5.70 -7.51
C ARG A 15 -32.93 -5.54 -6.55
N LEU A 16 -32.45 -4.29 -6.35
CA LEU A 16 -31.19 -4.01 -5.66
C LEU A 16 -31.37 -3.71 -4.17
N LEU A 17 -32.56 -3.29 -3.71
CA LEU A 17 -32.79 -2.95 -2.29
C LEU A 17 -32.44 -4.10 -1.33
N LYS A 18 -32.55 -5.36 -1.75
CA LYS A 18 -32.22 -6.54 -0.93
C LYS A 18 -30.75 -6.61 -0.54
N TYR A 19 -29.87 -5.92 -1.28
CA TYR A 19 -28.43 -5.82 -1.01
C TYR A 19 -28.06 -4.59 -0.17
N CYS A 20 -28.99 -3.65 0.04
CA CYS A 20 -28.84 -2.41 0.80
C CYS A 20 -29.33 -2.59 2.24
N LYS A 21 -28.71 -3.51 3.00
CA LYS A 21 -29.08 -3.80 4.39
C LYS A 21 -28.25 -2.96 5.36
N GLY A 22 -28.85 -2.55 6.50
CA GLY A 22 -28.18 -1.76 7.52
C GLY A 22 -28.11 -0.27 7.19
N GLN A 23 -27.12 0.41 7.76
CA GLN A 23 -26.86 1.84 7.55
C GLN A 23 -26.04 2.03 6.28
N GLY A 24 -26.48 2.87 5.36
CA GLY A 24 -25.79 3.06 4.10
C GLY A 24 -25.75 4.48 3.60
N VAL A 25 -25.02 4.69 2.53
CA VAL A 25 -24.91 5.95 1.80
C VAL A 25 -25.30 5.75 0.35
N ASP A 26 -26.02 6.72 -0.20
CA ASP A 26 -26.43 6.80 -1.61
C ASP A 26 -25.67 7.96 -2.27
N LEU A 27 -24.68 7.62 -3.08
CA LEU A 27 -23.76 8.56 -3.71
C LEU A 27 -24.28 8.97 -5.10
N GLY A 28 -24.50 10.26 -5.28
CA GLY A 28 -25.22 10.80 -6.43
C GLY A 28 -26.72 10.55 -6.32
N CYS A 29 -27.30 10.70 -5.14
CA CYS A 29 -28.68 10.32 -4.82
C CYS A 29 -29.75 11.08 -5.66
N GLY A 30 -29.42 12.23 -6.21
CA GLY A 30 -30.37 13.04 -6.99
C GLY A 30 -31.70 13.20 -6.27
N VAL A 31 -32.83 13.07 -7.01
CA VAL A 31 -34.19 13.27 -6.50
C VAL A 31 -34.77 12.04 -5.82
N SER A 32 -34.12 10.87 -5.89
CA SER A 32 -34.69 9.60 -5.42
C SER A 32 -33.60 8.69 -4.89
N SER A 33 -33.53 8.54 -3.55
CA SER A 33 -32.58 7.62 -2.91
C SER A 33 -33.03 6.16 -3.01
N ILE A 34 -32.07 5.22 -3.02
CA ILE A 34 -32.35 3.76 -3.01
C ILE A 34 -33.17 3.35 -1.78
N LYS A 35 -32.94 3.97 -0.62
CA LYS A 35 -33.57 3.67 0.66
C LYS A 35 -33.81 4.97 1.44
N ILE A 36 -34.96 5.08 2.14
CA ILE A 36 -35.36 6.32 2.83
C ILE A 36 -34.36 6.70 3.95
N ASP A 37 -33.78 5.72 4.61
CA ASP A 37 -32.85 5.90 5.74
C ASP A 37 -31.35 5.80 5.32
N ALA A 38 -31.05 5.73 4.03
CA ALA A 38 -29.71 5.91 3.54
C ALA A 38 -29.33 7.40 3.54
N VAL A 39 -28.09 7.72 3.87
CA VAL A 39 -27.57 9.09 3.78
C VAL A 39 -27.42 9.47 2.31
N GLY A 40 -28.28 10.37 1.83
CA GLY A 40 -28.20 10.88 0.45
C GLY A 40 -27.09 11.91 0.28
N VAL A 41 -26.11 11.60 -0.54
CA VAL A 41 -24.98 12.49 -0.88
C VAL A 41 -25.08 12.92 -2.33
N ASP A 42 -25.07 14.22 -2.58
CA ASP A 42 -25.03 14.78 -3.93
C ASP A 42 -24.38 16.16 -3.90
N LEU A 43 -23.53 16.46 -4.89
CA LEU A 43 -22.83 17.74 -4.96
C LEU A 43 -23.75 18.87 -5.40
N HIS A 44 -24.73 18.58 -6.26
CA HIS A 44 -25.54 19.58 -6.97
C HIS A 44 -27.00 19.59 -6.56
N TYR A 45 -27.55 18.45 -6.14
CA TYR A 45 -28.97 18.36 -5.77
C TYR A 45 -29.26 19.04 -4.42
N PRO A 46 -30.17 20.05 -4.38
CA PRO A 46 -30.42 20.82 -3.17
C PRO A 46 -31.07 20.01 -2.03
N GLY A 47 -31.75 18.92 -2.37
CA GLY A 47 -32.46 18.06 -1.41
C GLY A 47 -31.68 16.88 -0.89
N ALA A 48 -30.36 16.80 -1.21
CA ALA A 48 -29.47 15.79 -0.60
C ALA A 48 -29.27 16.07 0.89
N ASP A 49 -29.12 15.01 1.69
CA ASP A 49 -28.83 15.13 3.12
C ASP A 49 -27.49 15.81 3.36
N LEU A 50 -26.51 15.50 2.51
CA LEU A 50 -25.17 16.09 2.56
C LEU A 50 -24.73 16.53 1.16
N LYS A 51 -24.21 17.75 1.07
CA LYS A 51 -23.59 18.30 -0.13
C LYS A 51 -22.10 18.00 -0.12
N LEU A 52 -21.73 16.81 -0.55
CA LEU A 52 -20.34 16.36 -0.60
C LEU A 52 -19.98 15.86 -2.00
N ASP A 53 -18.69 15.91 -2.27
CA ASP A 53 -18.11 15.33 -3.48
C ASP A 53 -17.86 13.82 -3.26
N ALA A 54 -18.58 12.98 -4.01
CA ALA A 54 -18.48 11.52 -3.93
C ALA A 54 -17.07 10.98 -4.25
N ARG A 55 -16.17 11.83 -4.82
CA ARG A 55 -14.78 11.49 -5.08
C ARG A 55 -13.88 11.57 -3.85
N ILE A 56 -14.27 12.36 -2.85
CA ILE A 56 -13.40 12.71 -1.71
C ILE A 56 -13.90 12.04 -0.42
N LEU A 57 -15.13 12.29 -0.02
CA LEU A 57 -15.84 11.71 1.14
C LEU A 57 -15.02 11.68 2.45
N LYS A 58 -14.12 12.67 2.66
CA LYS A 58 -13.25 12.73 3.84
C LYS A 58 -14.02 12.89 5.16
N GLU A 59 -15.27 13.30 5.08
CA GLU A 59 -16.18 13.47 6.21
C GLU A 59 -16.67 12.13 6.80
N PHE A 60 -16.55 11.04 6.04
CA PHE A 60 -16.91 9.71 6.52
C PHE A 60 -15.67 8.95 6.98
N PRO A 61 -15.69 8.37 8.19
CA PRO A 61 -14.62 7.50 8.65
C PRO A 61 -14.62 6.17 7.87
N ASP A 62 -13.47 5.50 7.87
CA ASP A 62 -13.37 4.17 7.29
C ASP A 62 -14.24 3.16 8.06
N ASN A 63 -14.70 2.12 7.39
CA ASN A 63 -15.56 1.05 7.93
C ASN A 63 -16.83 1.57 8.62
N HIS A 64 -17.48 2.55 8.04
CA HIS A 64 -18.65 3.24 8.62
C HIS A 64 -19.99 2.67 8.15
N PHE A 65 -20.14 2.40 6.85
CA PHE A 65 -21.38 1.99 6.24
C PHE A 65 -21.49 0.48 6.00
N ASP A 66 -22.72 -0.06 6.10
CA ASP A 66 -23.01 -1.45 5.75
C ASP A 66 -23.23 -1.61 4.24
N PHE A 67 -23.60 -0.54 3.53
CA PHE A 67 -23.63 -0.50 2.06
C PHE A 67 -23.32 0.89 1.52
N VAL A 68 -22.78 0.90 0.31
CA VAL A 68 -22.62 2.07 -0.56
C VAL A 68 -23.42 1.79 -1.82
N PHE A 69 -24.40 2.66 -2.13
CA PHE A 69 -25.15 2.60 -3.37
C PHE A 69 -24.75 3.76 -4.29
N SER A 70 -24.77 3.53 -5.59
CA SER A 70 -24.62 4.60 -6.58
C SER A 70 -25.33 4.23 -7.89
N SER A 71 -26.07 5.19 -8.45
CA SER A 71 -26.77 5.07 -9.71
C SER A 71 -26.31 6.19 -10.65
N HIS A 72 -25.80 5.82 -11.84
CA HIS A 72 -25.42 6.75 -12.90
C HIS A 72 -24.49 7.91 -12.46
N LEU A 73 -23.48 7.61 -11.67
CA LEU A 73 -22.48 8.57 -11.20
C LEU A 73 -21.06 8.23 -11.66
N LEU A 74 -20.66 6.94 -11.63
CA LEU A 74 -19.28 6.54 -11.93
C LEU A 74 -18.85 6.90 -13.34
N GLU A 75 -19.77 6.88 -14.31
CA GLU A 75 -19.52 7.25 -15.68
C GLU A 75 -19.17 8.74 -15.85
N GLU A 76 -19.51 9.58 -14.87
CA GLU A 76 -19.22 11.02 -14.88
C GLU A 76 -17.90 11.36 -14.16
N ILE A 77 -17.26 10.38 -13.48
CA ILE A 77 -16.09 10.61 -12.63
C ILE A 77 -14.83 10.00 -13.25
N GLU A 78 -13.75 10.77 -13.32
CA GLU A 78 -12.42 10.29 -13.70
C GLU A 78 -11.79 9.45 -12.57
N ASN A 79 -10.79 8.61 -12.91
CA ASN A 79 -10.06 7.77 -11.94
C ASN A 79 -10.94 6.76 -11.18
N THR A 80 -11.74 6.00 -11.90
CA THR A 80 -12.66 4.99 -11.37
C THR A 80 -12.05 4.10 -10.26
N GLU A 81 -10.80 3.64 -10.44
CA GLU A 81 -10.13 2.80 -9.44
C GLU A 81 -9.94 3.53 -8.11
N ALA A 82 -9.44 4.76 -8.13
CA ALA A 82 -9.23 5.54 -6.91
C ALA A 82 -10.55 5.82 -6.17
N ILE A 83 -11.62 6.08 -6.94
CA ILE A 83 -12.95 6.31 -6.38
C ILE A 83 -13.50 5.04 -5.73
N LEU A 84 -13.42 3.89 -6.39
CA LEU A 84 -13.88 2.63 -5.83
C LEU A 84 -13.06 2.21 -4.60
N ARG A 85 -11.76 2.49 -4.55
CA ARG A 85 -10.95 2.31 -3.33
C ARG A 85 -11.47 3.17 -2.19
N ARG A 86 -11.81 4.45 -2.45
CA ARG A 86 -12.38 5.32 -1.42
C ARG A 86 -13.76 4.83 -0.96
N TRP A 87 -14.63 4.40 -1.86
CA TRP A 87 -15.94 3.85 -1.50
C TRP A 87 -15.82 2.55 -0.70
N LEU A 88 -14.83 1.69 -1.05
CA LEU A 88 -14.52 0.49 -0.26
C LEU A 88 -13.99 0.83 1.13
N SER A 89 -13.19 1.91 1.28
CA SER A 89 -12.65 2.25 2.60
C SER A 89 -13.73 2.64 3.60
N ILE A 90 -14.76 3.40 3.19
CA ILE A 90 -15.88 3.79 4.07
C ILE A 90 -16.87 2.64 4.32
N LEU A 91 -16.77 1.55 3.58
CA LEU A 91 -17.62 0.38 3.71
C LEU A 91 -17.06 -0.54 4.80
N LYS A 92 -17.90 -1.04 5.69
CA LYS A 92 -17.54 -2.06 6.68
C LYS A 92 -17.12 -3.37 6.00
N PRO A 93 -16.33 -4.23 6.65
CA PRO A 93 -16.21 -5.62 6.24
C PRO A 93 -17.60 -6.26 6.09
N ASP A 94 -17.77 -7.13 5.11
CA ASP A 94 -19.03 -7.76 4.70
C ASP A 94 -20.10 -6.83 4.16
N GLY A 95 -19.83 -5.55 4.06
CA GLY A 95 -20.70 -4.58 3.42
C GLY A 95 -20.69 -4.68 1.90
N ASN A 96 -21.72 -4.12 1.24
CA ASN A 96 -21.88 -4.18 -0.21
C ASN A 96 -21.67 -2.81 -0.88
N ILE A 97 -20.93 -2.79 -1.99
CA ILE A 97 -21.08 -1.75 -3.02
C ILE A 97 -22.14 -2.23 -3.99
N VAL A 98 -23.15 -1.40 -4.22
CA VAL A 98 -24.30 -1.70 -5.07
C VAL A 98 -24.39 -0.65 -6.18
N LEU A 99 -24.16 -1.06 -7.41
CA LEU A 99 -24.06 -0.16 -8.57
C LEU A 99 -25.16 -0.42 -9.58
N TYR A 100 -25.72 0.67 -10.12
CA TYR A 100 -26.60 0.68 -11.28
C TYR A 100 -26.10 1.72 -12.27
N GLN A 101 -25.44 1.27 -13.36
CA GLN A 101 -24.66 2.15 -14.26
C GLN A 101 -25.01 1.92 -15.72
N ALA A 102 -24.80 2.92 -16.56
CA ALA A 102 -25.03 2.84 -18.01
C ALA A 102 -24.13 1.76 -18.65
N ASP A 103 -24.75 0.83 -19.40
CA ASP A 103 -24.05 -0.23 -20.12
C ASP A 103 -23.49 0.28 -21.45
N LYS A 104 -22.18 0.13 -21.66
CA LYS A 104 -21.50 0.57 -22.88
C LYS A 104 -22.04 -0.04 -24.17
N ASN A 105 -22.69 -1.21 -24.07
CA ASN A 105 -23.22 -1.93 -25.22
C ASN A 105 -24.65 -1.54 -25.58
N LYS A 106 -25.38 -0.89 -24.65
CA LYS A 106 -26.79 -0.48 -24.86
C LYS A 106 -27.01 1.03 -24.74
N TYR A 107 -26.17 1.75 -23.97
CA TYR A 107 -26.26 3.19 -23.86
C TYR A 107 -25.74 3.90 -25.12
N HIS A 108 -26.15 5.13 -25.30
CA HIS A 108 -25.75 5.94 -26.46
C HIS A 108 -24.22 6.15 -26.51
N PRO A 109 -23.55 5.86 -27.63
CA PRO A 109 -22.11 6.10 -27.76
C PRO A 109 -21.79 7.61 -27.69
N PHE A 110 -20.56 7.97 -27.36
CA PHE A 110 -20.13 9.40 -27.23
C PHE A 110 -20.40 10.26 -28.48
N SER A 111 -20.48 9.65 -29.65
CA SER A 111 -20.81 10.34 -30.91
C SER A 111 -22.29 10.65 -31.08
N ASP A 112 -23.16 10.06 -30.25
CA ASP A 112 -24.62 10.27 -30.34
C ASP A 112 -25.01 11.53 -29.54
N PRO A 113 -25.77 12.48 -30.12
CA PRO A 113 -26.21 13.69 -29.41
C PRO A 113 -27.05 13.41 -28.14
N ARG A 114 -27.61 12.22 -28.01
CA ARG A 114 -28.39 11.80 -26.84
C ARG A 114 -27.51 11.32 -25.67
N CYS A 115 -26.20 11.08 -25.93
CA CYS A 115 -25.26 10.74 -24.88
C CYS A 115 -25.13 11.90 -23.88
N ASN A 116 -25.16 11.58 -22.59
CA ASN A 116 -24.91 12.59 -21.54
C ASN A 116 -23.49 13.15 -21.69
N LYS A 117 -23.39 14.47 -21.86
CA LYS A 117 -22.14 15.19 -22.09
C LYS A 117 -21.18 15.15 -20.89
N ASN A 118 -21.68 14.81 -19.72
CA ASN A 118 -20.86 14.67 -18.50
C ASN A 118 -20.14 13.33 -18.44
N HIS A 119 -20.59 12.32 -19.20
CA HIS A 119 -19.94 11.00 -19.19
C HIS A 119 -18.48 11.09 -19.64
N LYS A 120 -17.59 10.51 -18.83
CA LYS A 120 -16.16 10.35 -19.10
C LYS A 120 -15.84 8.93 -19.55
N HIS A 121 -16.65 7.98 -19.11
CA HIS A 121 -16.49 6.54 -19.35
C HIS A 121 -17.84 5.91 -19.70
N HIS A 122 -17.77 4.78 -20.41
CA HIS A 122 -18.86 3.82 -20.48
C HIS A 122 -18.32 2.47 -20.08
N PHE A 123 -19.02 1.78 -19.22
CA PHE A 123 -18.63 0.49 -18.65
C PHE A 123 -19.60 -0.60 -19.06
N SER A 124 -19.14 -1.88 -19.02
CA SER A 124 -19.99 -3.02 -18.72
C SER A 124 -19.73 -3.45 -17.27
N TRP A 125 -20.55 -4.36 -16.75
CA TRP A 125 -20.30 -4.89 -15.40
C TRP A 125 -18.95 -5.62 -15.31
N GLU A 126 -18.51 -6.29 -16.39
CA GLU A 126 -17.20 -6.94 -16.46
C GLU A 126 -16.06 -5.94 -16.33
N ASP A 127 -16.15 -4.78 -17.00
CA ASP A 127 -15.10 -3.76 -16.90
C ASP A 127 -14.93 -3.30 -15.44
N LEU A 128 -16.03 -3.05 -14.73
CA LEU A 128 -15.97 -2.65 -13.32
C LEU A 128 -15.52 -3.81 -12.42
N TRP A 129 -15.94 -5.04 -12.73
CA TRP A 129 -15.47 -6.20 -11.98
C TRP A 129 -13.95 -6.41 -12.13
N GLU A 130 -13.37 -6.19 -13.32
CA GLU A 130 -11.91 -6.20 -13.49
C GLU A 130 -11.22 -5.14 -12.60
N VAL A 131 -11.81 -3.95 -12.45
CA VAL A 131 -11.29 -2.93 -11.52
C VAL A 131 -11.37 -3.43 -10.08
N PHE A 132 -12.48 -4.04 -9.64
CA PHE A 132 -12.59 -4.61 -8.29
C PHE A 132 -11.62 -5.77 -8.05
N LYS A 133 -11.40 -6.64 -9.02
CA LYS A 133 -10.38 -7.70 -8.93
C LYS A 133 -8.98 -7.13 -8.75
N LYS A 134 -8.66 -6.05 -9.49
CA LYS A 134 -7.39 -5.34 -9.35
C LYS A 134 -7.24 -4.65 -7.99
N ILE A 135 -8.32 -4.10 -7.43
CA ILE A 135 -8.33 -3.51 -6.08
C ILE A 135 -8.08 -4.59 -5.03
N GLY A 136 -8.69 -5.77 -5.21
CA GLY A 136 -8.64 -6.90 -4.30
C GLY A 136 -9.55 -6.77 -3.07
N GLY A 137 -9.58 -7.81 -2.23
CA GLY A 137 -10.39 -7.83 -1.00
C GLY A 137 -11.91 -7.75 -1.27
N THR A 138 -12.38 -8.25 -2.40
CA THR A 138 -13.78 -8.15 -2.82
C THR A 138 -14.29 -9.45 -3.42
N GLU A 139 -15.62 -9.67 -3.33
CA GLU A 139 -16.34 -10.80 -3.88
C GLU A 139 -17.50 -10.31 -4.76
N LEU A 140 -17.65 -10.93 -5.93
CA LEU A 140 -18.81 -10.68 -6.80
C LEU A 140 -20.05 -11.37 -6.24
N VAL A 141 -21.05 -10.58 -5.82
CA VAL A 141 -22.29 -11.08 -5.21
C VAL A 141 -23.41 -11.20 -6.23
N HIS A 142 -23.51 -10.21 -7.13
CA HIS A 142 -24.55 -10.17 -8.15
C HIS A 142 -24.11 -9.31 -9.33
N HIS A 143 -24.51 -9.72 -10.51
CA HIS A 143 -24.49 -8.90 -11.72
C HIS A 143 -25.72 -9.23 -12.58
N ALA A 144 -26.15 -8.26 -13.35
CA ALA A 144 -27.17 -8.48 -14.37
C ALA A 144 -26.98 -7.47 -15.50
N ASP A 145 -27.06 -7.98 -16.73
CA ASP A 145 -27.16 -7.16 -17.92
C ASP A 145 -28.47 -6.38 -17.95
N PRO A 146 -28.54 -5.27 -18.70
CA PRO A 146 -29.75 -4.50 -18.87
C PRO A 146 -30.95 -5.36 -19.28
N GLN A 147 -32.08 -5.19 -18.60
CA GLN A 147 -33.31 -5.97 -18.81
C GLN A 147 -34.28 -5.24 -19.77
N GLY A 148 -34.83 -5.96 -20.73
CA GLY A 148 -35.79 -5.40 -21.70
C GLY A 148 -35.27 -4.18 -22.43
N ASP A 149 -35.97 -3.05 -22.30
CA ASP A 149 -35.60 -1.77 -22.89
C ASP A 149 -34.68 -0.92 -22.02
N GLU A 150 -34.25 -1.44 -20.83
CA GLU A 150 -33.28 -0.78 -19.97
C GLU A 150 -31.89 -0.75 -20.65
N TRP A 151 -31.13 0.28 -20.31
CA TRP A 151 -29.77 0.50 -20.84
C TRP A 151 -28.71 0.54 -19.72
N SER A 152 -29.07 0.06 -18.52
CA SER A 152 -28.19 0.06 -17.35
C SER A 152 -28.02 -1.36 -16.82
N PHE A 153 -26.80 -1.69 -16.43
CA PHE A 153 -26.46 -2.96 -15.76
C PHE A 153 -26.49 -2.83 -14.25
N GLU A 154 -26.57 -3.95 -13.57
CA GLU A 154 -26.46 -4.10 -12.13
C GLU A 154 -25.13 -4.78 -11.76
N LEU A 155 -24.47 -4.28 -10.71
CA LEU A 155 -23.31 -4.93 -10.13
C LEU A 155 -23.32 -4.77 -8.61
N VAL A 156 -23.17 -5.88 -7.89
CA VAL A 156 -23.03 -5.89 -6.43
C VAL A 156 -21.74 -6.59 -6.07
N VAL A 157 -20.91 -5.87 -5.35
CA VAL A 157 -19.61 -6.35 -4.88
C VAL A 157 -19.55 -6.22 -3.37
N LYS A 158 -19.23 -7.32 -2.70
CA LYS A 158 -19.05 -7.35 -1.26
C LYS A 158 -17.59 -7.03 -0.91
N LYS A 159 -17.39 -6.17 0.07
CA LYS A 159 -16.08 -6.04 0.71
C LYS A 159 -15.86 -7.25 1.60
N LEU A 160 -14.84 -8.02 1.30
CA LEU A 160 -14.50 -9.17 2.14
C LEU A 160 -14.03 -8.70 3.52
N ASN A 161 -14.46 -9.42 4.54
CA ASN A 161 -13.84 -9.32 5.83
C ASN A 161 -12.41 -9.85 5.67
N PRO A 162 -11.37 -9.11 6.08
CA PRO A 162 -10.01 -9.64 6.05
C PRO A 162 -9.85 -10.99 6.78
N LEU A 163 -10.84 -11.36 7.60
CA LEU A 163 -10.87 -12.63 8.35
C LEU A 163 -11.56 -13.79 7.59
N GLU A 164 -12.17 -13.57 6.40
CA GLU A 164 -12.87 -14.61 5.65
C GLU A 164 -12.40 -14.63 4.18
N SER A 165 -11.41 -15.47 3.87
CA SER A 165 -11.07 -15.82 2.49
C SER A 165 -12.05 -16.89 1.96
N PRO A 166 -12.50 -16.84 0.67
CA PRO A 166 -13.41 -17.84 0.08
C PRO A 166 -12.91 -19.29 0.12
N ASN A 167 -11.64 -19.51 0.44
CA ASN A 167 -11.03 -20.85 0.51
C ASN A 167 -10.91 -21.42 1.93
N GLY A 168 -11.58 -20.83 2.94
CA GLY A 168 -11.54 -21.36 4.31
C GLY A 168 -10.18 -21.23 5.01
N ASN A 169 -9.21 -20.62 4.36
CA ASN A 169 -8.02 -20.13 5.03
C ASN A 169 -8.38 -18.78 5.65
N SER A 170 -8.30 -18.67 6.98
CA SER A 170 -8.26 -17.37 7.65
C SER A 170 -7.35 -16.47 6.81
N VAL A 171 -7.71 -15.19 6.61
CA VAL A 171 -6.79 -14.18 6.09
C VAL A 171 -5.77 -13.91 7.20
N ASP A 172 -5.04 -14.94 7.48
CA ASP A 172 -3.85 -15.01 8.25
C ASP A 172 -2.76 -14.51 7.32
N GLY A 173 -2.71 -13.18 7.12
CA GLY A 173 -1.72 -12.54 6.27
C GLY A 173 -0.34 -13.08 6.62
N GLU A 174 0.51 -13.14 5.62
CA GLU A 174 1.85 -13.71 5.71
C GLU A 174 2.67 -13.10 6.85
N ASN A 175 3.59 -13.88 7.40
CA ASN A 175 4.46 -13.42 8.47
C ASN A 175 5.46 -12.37 7.97
N ILE A 176 5.86 -11.47 8.86
CA ILE A 176 6.78 -10.37 8.59
C ILE A 176 8.10 -10.61 9.31
N SER A 177 9.22 -10.50 8.61
CA SER A 177 10.56 -10.35 9.20
C SER A 177 11.05 -8.92 9.02
N ILE A 178 11.39 -8.25 10.12
CA ILE A 178 12.06 -6.95 10.07
C ILE A 178 13.56 -7.19 10.16
N LEU A 179 14.30 -6.83 9.12
CA LEU A 179 15.74 -7.09 9.01
C LEU A 179 16.52 -5.86 9.47
N VAL A 180 17.35 -6.02 10.51
CA VAL A 180 18.01 -4.89 11.17
C VAL A 180 19.49 -5.18 11.40
N PRO A 181 20.41 -4.68 10.58
CA PRO A 181 21.82 -4.70 10.89
C PRO A 181 22.12 -3.75 12.07
N THR A 182 22.91 -4.22 13.01
CA THR A 182 23.32 -3.46 14.20
C THR A 182 24.77 -3.74 14.56
N TYR A 183 25.42 -2.77 15.19
CA TYR A 183 26.80 -2.91 15.67
C TYR A 183 27.04 -2.07 16.92
N LYS A 184 27.32 -2.74 18.06
CA LYS A 184 27.63 -2.12 19.36
C LYS A 184 26.60 -1.07 19.82
N ARG A 185 25.33 -1.38 19.61
CA ARG A 185 24.19 -0.50 19.95
C ARG A 185 23.09 -1.23 20.74
N PRO A 186 23.41 -1.87 21.88
CA PRO A 186 22.43 -2.65 22.63
C PRO A 186 21.21 -1.81 23.07
N GLN A 187 21.39 -0.52 23.36
CA GLN A 187 20.28 0.37 23.73
C GLN A 187 19.37 0.68 22.52
N SER A 188 19.94 0.96 21.36
CA SER A 188 19.14 1.17 20.14
C SER A 188 18.33 -0.09 19.78
N MET A 189 18.93 -1.27 19.92
CA MET A 189 18.22 -2.55 19.73
C MET A 189 17.02 -2.67 20.68
N GLU A 190 17.20 -2.27 21.94
CA GLU A 190 16.13 -2.32 22.94
C GLU A 190 15.00 -1.35 22.61
N ASP A 191 15.31 -0.10 22.32
CA ASP A 191 14.34 0.94 21.95
C ASP A 191 13.56 0.51 20.70
N PHE A 192 14.26 0.01 19.68
CA PHE A 192 13.67 -0.50 18.46
C PHE A 192 12.72 -1.67 18.73
N ALA A 193 13.23 -2.73 19.40
CA ALA A 193 12.45 -3.94 19.65
C ALA A 193 11.20 -3.67 20.48
N PHE A 194 11.28 -2.84 21.53
CA PHE A 194 10.11 -2.48 22.33
C PHE A 194 9.12 -1.63 21.52
N SER A 195 9.58 -0.74 20.64
CA SER A 195 8.68 0.04 19.82
C SER A 195 7.89 -0.87 18.86
N VAL A 196 8.55 -1.80 18.19
CA VAL A 196 7.89 -2.78 17.30
C VAL A 196 6.93 -3.65 18.13
N ASN A 197 7.40 -4.25 19.24
CA ASN A 197 6.59 -5.13 20.09
C ASN A 197 5.30 -4.45 20.59
N ASN A 198 5.40 -3.19 21.02
CA ASN A 198 4.27 -2.47 21.63
C ASN A 198 3.26 -1.97 20.60
N MET A 199 3.68 -1.78 19.35
CA MET A 199 2.82 -1.32 18.26
C MET A 199 2.26 -2.46 17.41
N THR A 200 2.76 -3.69 17.57
CA THR A 200 2.30 -4.87 16.84
C THR A 200 1.01 -5.43 17.44
N LYS A 201 0.04 -5.72 16.61
CA LYS A 201 -1.26 -6.30 16.99
C LYS A 201 -1.23 -7.83 17.02
N ASN A 202 -0.52 -8.46 16.06
CA ASN A 202 -0.39 -9.92 15.95
C ASN A 202 1.08 -10.32 16.13
N PRO A 203 1.56 -10.36 17.39
CA PRO A 203 3.00 -10.55 17.69
C PRO A 203 3.54 -11.91 17.23
N GLU A 204 2.71 -12.96 17.16
CA GLU A 204 3.08 -14.29 16.68
C GLU A 204 3.43 -14.32 15.18
N LYS A 205 3.07 -13.26 14.43
CA LYS A 205 3.31 -13.13 12.98
C LYS A 205 4.45 -12.18 12.63
N VAL A 206 5.10 -11.61 13.62
CA VAL A 206 6.18 -10.64 13.44
C VAL A 206 7.44 -11.12 14.13
N GLU A 207 8.54 -11.06 13.41
CA GLU A 207 9.87 -11.22 13.99
C GLU A 207 10.80 -10.06 13.65
N ILE A 208 11.74 -9.78 14.53
CA ILE A 208 12.92 -8.99 14.24
C ILE A 208 14.10 -9.95 14.09
N LEU A 209 14.81 -9.84 12.98
CA LEU A 209 16.03 -10.55 12.72
C LEU A 209 17.21 -9.58 12.71
N PHE A 210 17.94 -9.52 13.83
CA PHE A 210 19.12 -8.68 13.97
C PHE A 210 20.32 -9.28 13.25
N GLY A 211 21.01 -8.48 12.42
CA GLY A 211 22.33 -8.81 11.89
C GLY A 211 23.41 -8.25 12.79
N ILE A 212 24.03 -9.10 13.60
CA ILE A 212 25.03 -8.69 14.60
C ILE A 212 26.42 -9.09 14.10
N ASN A 213 27.33 -8.13 14.03
CA ASN A 213 28.69 -8.40 13.58
C ASN A 213 29.39 -9.40 14.52
N GLN A 214 30.23 -10.25 13.94
CA GLN A 214 31.04 -11.19 14.71
C GLN A 214 31.90 -10.45 15.76
N GLY A 215 31.85 -10.93 17.01
CA GLY A 215 32.58 -10.33 18.14
C GLY A 215 31.85 -9.18 18.85
N ASP A 216 30.60 -8.93 18.52
CA ASP A 216 29.74 -7.99 19.25
C ASP A 216 28.89 -8.74 20.29
N ASP A 217 29.57 -9.22 21.35
CA ASP A 217 28.95 -10.07 22.39
C ASP A 217 27.89 -9.30 23.19
N GLU A 218 28.02 -7.97 23.34
CA GLU A 218 27.04 -7.15 24.05
C GLU A 218 25.71 -7.09 23.31
N SER A 219 25.72 -6.92 21.99
CA SER A 219 24.50 -6.95 21.17
C SER A 219 23.88 -8.34 21.15
N ILE A 220 24.69 -9.41 21.10
CA ILE A 220 24.19 -10.79 21.20
C ILE A 220 23.48 -11.02 22.53
N LYS A 221 24.11 -10.62 23.65
CA LYS A 221 23.50 -10.71 24.98
C LYS A 221 22.18 -9.94 25.04
N LYS A 222 22.16 -8.72 24.51
CA LYS A 222 20.92 -7.90 24.45
C LYS A 222 19.83 -8.60 23.64
N CYS A 223 20.14 -9.20 22.50
CA CYS A 223 19.18 -9.94 21.71
C CYS A 223 18.55 -11.11 22.50
N ILE A 224 19.35 -11.85 23.26
CA ILE A 224 18.86 -12.94 24.12
C ILE A 224 17.92 -12.40 25.21
N GLU A 225 18.26 -11.28 25.84
CA GLU A 225 17.39 -10.64 26.84
C GLU A 225 16.06 -10.17 26.23
N LEU A 226 16.08 -9.60 25.02
CA LEU A 226 14.89 -9.12 24.32
C LEU A 226 13.96 -10.26 23.92
N LYS A 227 14.50 -11.41 23.55
CA LYS A 227 13.73 -12.62 23.24
C LYS A 227 12.82 -13.07 24.38
N GLU A 228 13.24 -12.86 25.61
CA GLU A 228 12.45 -13.20 26.83
C GLU A 228 11.43 -12.10 27.17
N LYS A 229 11.67 -10.86 26.76
CA LYS A 229 10.84 -9.70 27.15
C LYS A 229 9.77 -9.32 26.12
N CYS A 230 9.96 -9.66 24.84
CA CYS A 230 9.05 -9.31 23.76
C CYS A 230 8.09 -10.46 23.44
N LYS A 231 6.88 -10.11 22.98
CA LYS A 231 5.89 -11.07 22.47
C LYS A 231 6.13 -11.45 21.02
N ILE A 232 6.75 -10.54 20.24
CA ILE A 232 7.17 -10.80 18.85
C ILE A 232 8.40 -11.73 18.86
N GLY A 233 8.65 -12.39 17.72
CA GLY A 233 9.88 -13.16 17.52
C GLY A 233 11.12 -12.24 17.56
N ILE A 234 12.14 -12.60 18.34
CA ILE A 234 13.45 -11.92 18.35
C ILE A 234 14.53 -12.96 18.09
N ASN A 235 15.27 -12.77 17.00
CA ASN A 235 16.36 -13.63 16.60
C ASN A 235 17.56 -12.82 16.11
N TYR A 236 18.71 -13.46 15.95
CA TYR A 236 19.87 -12.82 15.35
C TYR A 236 20.62 -13.74 14.39
N VAL A 237 21.34 -13.11 13.47
CA VAL A 237 22.29 -13.72 12.56
C VAL A 237 23.65 -13.07 12.82
N THR A 238 24.69 -13.88 13.00
CA THR A 238 26.05 -13.35 13.02
C THR A 238 26.46 -13.02 11.60
N VAL A 239 26.71 -11.73 11.32
CA VAL A 239 27.09 -11.24 10.01
C VAL A 239 28.58 -10.92 9.95
N GLN A 240 29.17 -11.07 8.76
CA GLN A 240 30.57 -10.78 8.49
C GLN A 240 30.72 -9.46 7.75
N ASN A 241 31.85 -8.79 7.96
CA ASN A 241 32.18 -7.62 7.15
C ASN A 241 32.42 -8.02 5.68
N HIS A 242 32.19 -7.09 4.78
CA HIS A 242 32.45 -7.31 3.36
C HIS A 242 33.94 -7.68 3.13
N PRO A 243 34.25 -8.60 2.20
CA PRO A 243 35.63 -9.05 1.93
C PRO A 243 36.62 -7.93 1.57
N SER A 244 36.14 -6.78 1.08
CA SER A 244 36.98 -5.60 0.83
C SER A 244 37.50 -4.92 2.11
N GLY A 245 37.09 -5.36 3.30
CA GLY A 245 37.40 -4.72 4.58
C GLY A 245 36.63 -3.43 4.86
N LYS A 246 35.80 -2.96 3.92
CA LYS A 246 34.93 -1.79 4.12
C LYS A 246 33.59 -2.19 4.71
N VAL A 247 32.96 -1.27 5.45
CA VAL A 247 31.57 -1.45 5.86
C VAL A 247 30.68 -1.37 4.61
N ASN A 248 29.87 -2.40 4.38
CA ASN A 248 28.90 -2.45 3.29
C ASN A 248 27.55 -2.92 3.87
N LEU A 249 26.63 -1.99 4.06
CA LEU A 249 25.34 -2.28 4.66
C LEU A 249 24.48 -3.17 3.75
N SER A 250 24.53 -2.99 2.42
CA SER A 250 23.82 -3.86 1.48
C SER A 250 24.24 -5.31 1.64
N PHE A 251 25.54 -5.57 1.79
CA PHE A 251 26.09 -6.90 2.03
C PHE A 251 25.62 -7.48 3.38
N LEU A 252 25.52 -6.64 4.42
CA LEU A 252 25.00 -7.08 5.72
C LEU A 252 23.52 -7.44 5.63
N TRP A 253 22.68 -6.61 5.00
CA TRP A 253 21.27 -6.92 4.80
C TRP A 253 21.06 -8.20 3.98
N ASN A 254 21.85 -8.44 2.95
CA ASN A 254 21.77 -9.68 2.16
C ASN A 254 22.04 -10.92 3.03
N GLN A 255 23.04 -10.89 3.91
CA GLN A 255 23.30 -11.99 4.85
C GLN A 255 22.14 -12.26 5.82
N ILE A 256 21.44 -11.20 6.27
CA ILE A 256 20.25 -11.33 7.12
C ILE A 256 19.09 -11.89 6.30
N TYR A 257 18.88 -11.36 5.10
CA TYR A 257 17.82 -11.80 4.19
C TYR A 257 17.91 -13.29 3.86
N ASP A 258 19.10 -13.82 3.63
CA ASP A 258 19.33 -15.25 3.35
C ASP A 258 18.88 -16.18 4.49
N LYS A 259 18.65 -15.65 5.67
CA LYS A 259 18.23 -16.42 6.88
C LYS A 259 16.76 -16.27 7.23
N THR A 260 16.05 -15.32 6.61
CA THR A 260 14.61 -15.19 6.84
C THR A 260 13.81 -16.15 5.96
N THR A 261 12.78 -16.75 6.53
CA THR A 261 11.82 -17.61 5.81
C THR A 261 10.49 -16.91 5.59
N ASN A 262 10.22 -15.83 6.29
CA ASN A 262 8.96 -15.11 6.20
C ASN A 262 8.85 -14.38 4.86
N PRO A 263 7.66 -14.37 4.23
CA PRO A 263 7.48 -13.82 2.88
C PRO A 263 7.56 -12.30 2.84
N ILE A 264 7.07 -11.58 3.86
CA ILE A 264 7.17 -10.12 3.91
C ILE A 264 8.45 -9.73 4.66
N VAL A 265 9.25 -8.88 4.07
CA VAL A 265 10.51 -8.41 4.63
C VAL A 265 10.54 -6.90 4.77
N GLY A 266 10.96 -6.40 5.93
CA GLY A 266 11.12 -4.98 6.23
C GLY A 266 12.58 -4.56 6.24
N PHE A 267 12.86 -3.40 5.66
CA PHE A 267 14.17 -2.77 5.61
C PHE A 267 14.24 -1.63 6.62
N PHE A 268 14.96 -1.84 7.73
CA PHE A 268 15.02 -0.88 8.83
C PHE A 268 16.41 -0.80 9.46
N GLY A 269 16.74 0.39 10.01
CA GLY A 269 17.87 0.58 10.91
C GLY A 269 17.47 0.40 12.38
N ASP A 270 18.45 0.22 13.26
CA ASP A 270 18.25 0.14 14.73
C ASP A 270 17.95 1.50 15.39
N ASP A 271 17.89 2.56 14.58
CA ASP A 271 17.60 3.94 14.97
C ASP A 271 16.18 4.40 14.58
N VAL A 272 15.27 3.45 14.40
CA VAL A 272 13.87 3.69 14.07
C VAL A 272 12.96 3.37 15.26
N ILE A 273 11.88 4.14 15.43
CA ILE A 273 10.85 3.93 16.45
C ILE A 273 9.48 3.80 15.77
N PHE A 274 8.86 2.65 15.89
CA PHE A 274 7.49 2.43 15.42
C PHE A 274 6.49 3.20 16.29
N ARG A 275 5.56 3.94 15.64
CA ARG A 275 4.59 4.81 16.31
C ARG A 275 3.14 4.43 16.04
N THR A 276 2.85 3.68 15.00
CA THR A 276 1.49 3.32 14.58
C THR A 276 1.07 1.97 15.20
N PRO A 277 0.06 1.94 16.10
CA PRO A 277 -0.51 0.67 16.59
C PRO A 277 -1.15 -0.12 15.44
N GLY A 278 -0.91 -1.43 15.39
CA GLY A 278 -1.49 -2.32 14.37
C GLY A 278 -0.86 -2.20 12.97
N TRP A 279 0.30 -1.55 12.86
CA TRP A 279 1.04 -1.40 11.61
C TRP A 279 1.21 -2.71 10.84
N ASP A 280 1.35 -3.81 11.57
CA ASP A 280 1.56 -5.15 11.02
C ASP A 280 0.36 -5.67 10.21
N GLU A 281 -0.86 -5.39 10.64
CA GLU A 281 -2.06 -5.72 9.84
C GLU A 281 -2.14 -4.88 8.58
N GLU A 282 -1.86 -3.59 8.69
CA GLU A 282 -1.88 -2.67 7.55
C GLU A 282 -0.86 -3.08 6.49
N VAL A 283 0.37 -3.44 6.89
CA VAL A 283 1.40 -3.93 5.98
C VAL A 283 0.98 -5.25 5.32
N ARG A 284 0.48 -6.23 6.11
CA ARG A 284 0.03 -7.51 5.56
C ARG A 284 -1.12 -7.34 4.57
N SER A 285 -2.06 -6.45 4.88
CA SER A 285 -3.21 -6.19 4.01
C SER A 285 -2.81 -5.70 2.62
N GLU A 286 -1.73 -4.95 2.54
CA GLU A 286 -1.20 -4.48 1.26
C GLU A 286 -0.72 -5.61 0.36
N PHE A 287 -0.20 -6.70 0.92
CA PHE A 287 0.34 -7.82 0.13
C PHE A 287 -0.67 -8.92 -0.20
N LEU A 288 -1.91 -8.87 0.29
CA LEU A 288 -2.91 -9.94 0.10
C LEU A 288 -3.18 -10.32 -1.36
N ASN A 289 -3.13 -9.36 -2.28
CA ASN A 289 -3.53 -9.56 -3.68
C ASN A 289 -2.46 -9.22 -4.71
N ASP A 290 -1.39 -8.56 -4.30
CA ASP A 290 -0.27 -8.21 -5.19
C ASP A 290 1.01 -8.15 -4.34
N HIS A 291 1.89 -9.12 -4.54
CA HIS A 291 3.17 -9.22 -3.85
C HIS A 291 4.25 -8.34 -4.49
N ILE A 292 4.04 -7.90 -5.75
CA ILE A 292 5.07 -7.18 -6.50
C ILE A 292 4.89 -5.68 -6.31
N LYS A 293 5.17 -5.19 -5.10
CA LYS A 293 5.14 -3.77 -4.73
C LYS A 293 6.11 -3.46 -3.58
N LEU A 294 6.33 -2.17 -3.35
CA LEU A 294 7.09 -1.64 -2.22
C LEU A 294 6.18 -0.74 -1.39
N ILE A 295 6.08 -1.02 -0.09
CA ILE A 295 5.32 -0.23 0.88
C ILE A 295 6.29 0.64 1.65
N SER A 296 6.30 1.94 1.39
CA SER A 296 7.12 2.92 2.08
C SER A 296 6.39 3.51 3.27
N CYS A 297 7.07 3.58 4.41
CA CYS A 297 6.55 4.14 5.65
C CYS A 297 6.88 5.63 5.80
N ASN A 298 6.15 6.31 6.67
CA ASN A 298 6.41 7.69 7.07
C ASN A 298 7.55 7.76 8.09
N ASP A 299 8.70 8.26 7.69
CA ASP A 299 9.90 8.43 8.52
C ASP A 299 9.91 9.71 9.36
N VAL A 300 8.88 10.55 9.24
CA VAL A 300 8.62 11.81 9.95
C VAL A 300 9.57 12.95 9.56
N HIS A 301 10.87 12.71 9.53
CA HIS A 301 11.89 13.78 9.54
C HIS A 301 12.53 14.06 8.17
N VAL A 302 12.74 13.03 7.36
CA VAL A 302 13.63 13.14 6.20
C VAL A 302 12.85 13.30 4.90
N GLN A 303 11.93 12.41 4.61
CA GLN A 303 11.47 12.24 3.23
C GLN A 303 10.02 12.64 2.98
N LYS A 304 9.15 12.63 4.00
CA LYS A 304 7.72 13.02 3.87
C LYS A 304 7.04 12.48 2.61
N GLY A 305 7.25 11.19 2.33
CA GLY A 305 6.70 10.52 1.13
C GLY A 305 7.40 10.80 -0.18
N ARG A 306 8.55 11.48 -0.18
CA ARG A 306 9.30 11.77 -1.40
C ARG A 306 10.21 10.64 -1.84
N LYS A 307 10.57 9.74 -0.91
CA LYS A 307 11.56 8.68 -1.12
C LYS A 307 11.30 7.51 -0.16
N ALA A 308 11.46 6.29 -0.62
CA ALA A 308 11.32 5.09 0.21
C ALA A 308 12.60 4.84 1.02
N VAL A 309 12.65 5.35 2.26
CA VAL A 309 13.79 5.15 3.18
C VAL A 309 13.59 3.95 4.08
N LEU A 310 12.36 3.74 4.57
CA LEU A 310 11.94 2.64 5.41
C LEU A 310 10.78 1.95 4.71
N PHE A 311 10.91 0.68 4.41
CA PHE A 311 9.92 0.01 3.56
C PHE A 311 9.78 -1.48 3.84
N PHE A 312 8.67 -2.02 3.34
CA PHE A 312 8.41 -3.45 3.26
C PHE A 312 8.27 -3.89 1.80
N THR A 313 8.73 -5.10 1.51
CA THR A 313 8.57 -5.78 0.23
C THR A 313 8.22 -7.25 0.48
N HIS A 314 7.76 -7.94 -0.57
CA HIS A 314 7.57 -9.39 -0.53
C HIS A 314 8.78 -10.12 -1.16
N LYS A 315 9.07 -11.34 -0.70
CA LYS A 315 10.18 -12.16 -1.24
C LYS A 315 10.05 -12.44 -2.73
N ASP A 316 8.83 -12.56 -3.24
CA ASP A 316 8.58 -12.74 -4.68
C ASP A 316 9.21 -11.65 -5.55
N VAL A 317 9.31 -10.41 -5.04
CA VAL A 317 10.03 -9.31 -5.71
C VAL A 317 11.52 -9.65 -5.84
N HIS A 318 12.12 -10.14 -4.76
CA HIS A 318 13.55 -10.40 -4.70
C HIS A 318 13.92 -11.64 -5.52
N ASP A 319 13.06 -12.66 -5.51
CA ASP A 319 13.18 -13.84 -6.36
C ASP A 319 13.06 -13.45 -7.84
N LEU A 320 12.11 -12.58 -8.17
CA LEU A 320 11.91 -12.08 -9.54
C LEU A 320 13.10 -11.25 -10.01
N VAL A 321 13.59 -10.32 -9.18
CA VAL A 321 14.72 -9.43 -9.52
C VAL A 321 16.05 -10.16 -9.40
N GLY A 322 16.16 -11.17 -8.51
CA GLY A 322 17.36 -11.96 -8.26
C GLY A 322 18.33 -11.31 -7.25
N MET A 323 17.84 -10.36 -6.42
CA MET A 323 18.62 -9.76 -5.34
C MET A 323 17.71 -9.14 -4.28
N TYR A 324 18.19 -9.01 -3.05
CA TYR A 324 17.56 -8.19 -2.01
C TYR A 324 18.14 -6.78 -2.01
N MET A 325 19.45 -6.62 -1.80
CA MET A 325 20.13 -5.32 -1.86
C MET A 325 21.26 -5.34 -2.89
N ASN A 326 21.43 -4.22 -3.59
CA ASN A 326 22.49 -4.04 -4.55
C ASN A 326 23.82 -3.71 -3.82
N GLU A 327 24.74 -4.65 -3.73
CA GLU A 327 26.01 -4.55 -2.99
C GLU A 327 27.01 -3.53 -3.56
N LYS A 328 26.72 -2.93 -4.73
CA LYS A 328 27.48 -1.80 -5.24
C LYS A 328 27.31 -0.54 -4.38
N PHE A 329 26.22 -0.46 -3.60
CA PHE A 329 25.98 0.60 -2.62
C PHE A 329 26.42 0.15 -1.24
N TYR A 330 27.30 0.91 -0.63
CA TYR A 330 27.90 0.57 0.67
C TYR A 330 27.02 1.02 1.85
N ARG A 331 26.39 2.20 1.74
CA ARG A 331 25.58 2.80 2.81
C ARG A 331 24.39 3.60 2.30
N TRP A 332 24.58 4.41 1.25
CA TRP A 332 23.61 5.36 0.73
C TRP A 332 23.03 4.86 -0.58
N PHE A 333 21.87 5.33 -0.94
CA PHE A 333 21.21 5.05 -2.22
C PHE A 333 20.79 3.58 -2.50
N MET A 334 20.97 2.65 -1.57
CA MET A 334 20.42 1.30 -1.72
C MET A 334 18.89 1.31 -1.69
N ASP A 335 18.32 2.13 -0.81
CA ASP A 335 16.92 2.48 -0.73
C ASP A 335 16.45 3.23 -1.98
N SER A 336 17.25 4.20 -2.44
CA SER A 336 16.97 4.99 -3.64
C SER A 336 16.96 4.15 -4.92
N TRP A 337 17.73 3.08 -4.97
CA TRP A 337 17.72 2.15 -6.09
C TRP A 337 16.35 1.43 -6.18
N TRP A 338 15.84 0.91 -5.07
CA TRP A 338 14.53 0.29 -5.00
C TRP A 338 13.40 1.30 -5.26
N ASP A 339 13.54 2.50 -4.70
CA ASP A 339 12.63 3.60 -4.95
C ASP A 339 12.48 3.88 -6.45
N ALA A 340 13.61 4.05 -7.18
CA ALA A 340 13.59 4.25 -8.62
C ALA A 340 12.90 3.10 -9.37
N VAL A 341 13.22 1.85 -9.04
CA VAL A 341 12.63 0.67 -9.68
C VAL A 341 11.10 0.69 -9.52
N PHE A 342 10.59 0.87 -8.29
CA PHE A 342 9.16 0.80 -8.03
C PHE A 342 8.39 2.05 -8.49
N GLN A 343 9.02 3.23 -8.53
CA GLN A 343 8.43 4.41 -9.14
C GLN A 343 8.23 4.21 -10.65
N PHE A 344 9.22 3.67 -11.37
CA PHE A 344 9.05 3.37 -12.79
C PHE A 344 7.97 2.34 -13.06
N CYS A 345 7.84 1.33 -12.21
CA CYS A 345 6.78 0.33 -12.31
C CYS A 345 5.39 0.85 -11.89
N GLY A 346 5.31 2.02 -11.21
CA GLY A 346 4.06 2.52 -10.63
C GLY A 346 3.55 1.64 -9.49
N LYS A 347 4.47 0.97 -8.77
CA LYS A 347 4.18 0.00 -7.69
C LYS A 347 4.81 0.39 -6.34
N LEU A 348 5.20 1.66 -6.18
CA LEU A 348 5.58 2.24 -4.89
C LEU A 348 4.32 2.80 -4.23
N ILE A 349 4.02 2.34 -3.02
CA ILE A 349 2.89 2.80 -2.20
C ILE A 349 3.46 3.48 -0.96
N TYR A 350 3.18 4.77 -0.81
CA TYR A 350 3.52 5.48 0.41
C TYR A 350 2.36 5.45 1.40
N ARG A 351 2.62 4.94 2.62
CA ARG A 351 1.68 4.86 3.73
C ARG A 351 2.05 5.93 4.75
N GLU A 352 1.45 7.13 4.60
CA GLU A 352 1.65 8.25 5.51
C GLU A 352 1.19 7.95 6.94
N ASP A 353 0.21 7.06 7.07
CA ASP A 353 -0.39 6.61 8.33
C ASP A 353 0.48 5.59 9.09
N ILE A 354 1.39 4.88 8.42
CA ILE A 354 2.35 3.97 9.07
C ILE A 354 3.60 4.77 9.43
N VAL A 355 3.62 5.28 10.64
CA VAL A 355 4.70 6.14 11.16
C VAL A 355 5.81 5.29 11.77
N CYS A 356 7.00 5.37 11.18
CA CYS A 356 8.25 4.76 11.64
C CYS A 356 9.29 5.88 11.79
N GLU A 357 9.33 6.55 12.95
CA GLU A 357 10.18 7.72 13.19
C GLU A 357 11.66 7.38 13.10
N HIS A 358 12.37 7.96 12.14
CA HIS A 358 13.80 7.70 11.91
C HIS A 358 14.66 8.69 12.70
N LYS A 359 15.33 8.21 13.75
CA LYS A 359 16.16 8.99 14.69
C LYS A 359 17.57 9.24 14.15
N LEU A 360 17.69 9.94 13.03
CA LEU A 360 18.98 10.26 12.42
C LEU A 360 19.82 11.24 13.28
N PRO A 361 21.16 11.14 13.31
CA PRO A 361 22.04 12.06 14.03
C PRO A 361 21.91 13.53 13.62
N ILE A 362 21.53 13.81 12.37
CA ILE A 362 21.28 15.19 11.91
C ILE A 362 20.14 15.87 12.68
N ASN A 363 19.18 15.09 13.17
CA ASN A 363 18.06 15.56 13.97
C ASN A 363 18.26 15.30 15.47
N PHE A 364 19.17 14.39 15.83
CA PHE A 364 19.43 13.92 17.19
C PHE A 364 20.94 13.77 17.38
N SER A 365 21.63 14.85 17.77
CA SER A 365 23.11 14.91 17.87
C SER A 365 23.70 13.86 18.82
N GLU A 366 22.94 13.44 19.83
CA GLU A 366 23.31 12.39 20.76
C GLU A 366 23.45 11.00 20.11
N ARG A 367 22.92 10.82 18.90
CA ARG A 367 23.03 9.60 18.10
C ARG A 367 24.32 9.49 17.27
N MET A 368 25.17 10.54 17.26
CA MET A 368 26.45 10.53 16.56
C MET A 368 27.49 9.70 17.32
N ASP A 369 27.45 8.39 17.12
CA ASP A 369 28.34 7.42 17.73
C ASP A 369 29.46 6.91 16.78
N ASP A 370 30.27 5.97 17.25
CA ASP A 370 31.35 5.38 16.45
C ASP A 370 30.85 4.62 15.23
N THR A 371 29.64 4.08 15.27
CA THR A 371 29.00 3.40 14.14
C THR A 371 28.76 4.37 13.00
N TYR A 372 28.23 5.54 13.27
CA TYR A 372 28.07 6.60 12.27
C TYR A 372 29.41 7.13 11.75
N ARG A 373 30.38 7.38 12.66
CA ARG A 373 31.73 7.86 12.27
C ARG A 373 32.47 6.89 11.35
N ARG A 374 32.35 5.58 11.59
CA ARG A 374 32.98 4.56 10.72
C ARG A 374 32.44 4.54 9.30
N MET A 375 31.28 5.13 9.07
CA MET A 375 30.63 5.19 7.77
C MET A 375 30.80 6.54 7.08
N GLU A 376 31.50 7.50 7.70
CA GLU A 376 31.85 8.76 7.05
C GLU A 376 32.70 8.53 5.80
N GLY A 377 32.46 9.30 4.76
CA GLY A 377 33.18 9.21 3.49
C GLY A 377 32.66 8.14 2.51
N LEU A 378 31.79 7.23 2.91
CA LEU A 378 31.18 6.24 1.98
C LEU A 378 30.17 6.88 1.05
N GLN A 379 29.56 8.01 1.44
CA GLN A 379 28.52 8.67 0.67
C GLN A 379 29.00 9.10 -0.74
N GLU A 380 30.23 9.60 -0.86
CA GLU A 380 30.75 10.08 -2.15
C GLU A 380 30.93 8.92 -3.14
N ASN A 381 31.42 7.77 -2.68
CA ASN A 381 31.51 6.58 -3.49
C ASN A 381 30.14 6.12 -3.99
N ASP A 382 29.14 6.12 -3.12
CA ASP A 382 27.78 5.70 -3.46
C ASP A 382 27.09 6.69 -4.42
N LYS A 383 27.36 7.99 -4.29
CA LYS A 383 26.92 9.01 -5.27
C LYS A 383 27.50 8.74 -6.66
N VAL A 384 28.79 8.46 -6.75
CA VAL A 384 29.43 8.11 -8.03
C VAL A 384 28.83 6.84 -8.59
N THR A 385 28.63 5.81 -7.75
CA THR A 385 28.00 4.55 -8.13
C THR A 385 26.60 4.76 -8.71
N MET A 386 25.80 5.64 -8.11
CA MET A 386 24.44 5.92 -8.57
C MET A 386 24.39 6.53 -9.98
N ASP A 387 25.42 7.25 -10.39
CA ASP A 387 25.51 7.91 -11.71
C ASP A 387 26.11 6.99 -12.79
N THR A 388 26.42 5.74 -12.48
CA THR A 388 27.06 4.84 -13.46
C THR A 388 26.06 4.25 -14.45
N ILE A 389 26.54 3.96 -15.67
CA ILE A 389 25.77 3.23 -16.69
C ILE A 389 25.39 1.82 -16.20
N GLU A 390 26.18 1.23 -15.33
CA GLU A 390 25.90 -0.08 -14.74
C GLU A 390 24.70 -0.01 -13.77
N THR A 391 24.59 1.06 -12.98
CA THR A 391 23.41 1.30 -12.12
C THR A 391 22.18 1.52 -12.98
N PHE A 392 22.26 2.32 -14.04
CA PHE A 392 21.17 2.52 -14.99
C PHE A 392 20.69 1.20 -15.60
N ASN A 393 21.62 0.37 -16.06
CA ASN A 393 21.30 -0.94 -16.62
C ASN A 393 20.70 -1.89 -15.57
N SER A 394 21.16 -1.82 -14.32
CA SER A 394 20.60 -2.64 -13.24
C SER A 394 19.16 -2.24 -12.88
N ILE A 395 18.85 -0.94 -12.87
CA ILE A 395 17.47 -0.44 -12.68
C ILE A 395 16.59 -0.91 -13.85
N ARG A 396 17.03 -0.76 -15.09
CA ARG A 396 16.29 -1.24 -16.27
C ARG A 396 15.99 -2.73 -16.20
N ALA A 397 17.01 -3.53 -15.89
CA ALA A 397 16.83 -4.98 -15.78
C ALA A 397 15.85 -5.38 -14.69
N ALA A 398 15.83 -4.68 -13.57
CA ALA A 398 14.84 -4.90 -12.51
C ALA A 398 13.42 -4.47 -12.95
N VAL A 399 13.28 -3.28 -13.56
CA VAL A 399 12.00 -2.81 -14.11
C VAL A 399 11.47 -3.77 -15.18
N GLU A 400 12.32 -4.22 -16.10
CA GLU A 400 11.94 -5.18 -17.15
C GLU A 400 11.38 -6.49 -16.57
N LYS A 401 11.97 -6.99 -15.49
CA LYS A 401 11.50 -8.19 -14.80
C LYS A 401 10.15 -7.98 -14.10
N ILE A 402 9.93 -6.80 -13.53
CA ILE A 402 8.68 -6.45 -12.82
C ILE A 402 7.59 -6.06 -13.81
N ASP A 403 7.90 -5.17 -14.75
CA ASP A 403 6.97 -4.69 -15.78
C ASP A 403 7.71 -4.24 -17.04
N LYS A 404 7.83 -5.14 -18.01
CA LYS A 404 8.52 -4.90 -19.29
C LYS A 404 7.94 -3.75 -20.12
N THR A 405 6.72 -3.28 -19.81
CA THR A 405 6.10 -2.14 -20.51
C THR A 405 6.58 -0.79 -19.98
N LYS A 406 7.30 -0.79 -18.86
CA LYS A 406 7.74 0.40 -18.11
C LYS A 406 9.25 0.66 -18.14
N ILE A 407 9.99 -0.02 -19.03
CA ILE A 407 11.46 0.12 -19.11
C ILE A 407 11.84 1.59 -19.38
N PRO A 408 12.61 2.24 -18.47
CA PRO A 408 12.92 3.66 -18.60
C PRO A 408 13.99 3.94 -19.66
N THR A 409 13.88 5.09 -20.31
CA THR A 409 14.92 5.66 -21.18
C THR A 409 16.08 6.26 -20.34
N ASP A 410 17.24 6.53 -20.98
CA ASP A 410 18.35 7.20 -20.31
C ASP A 410 17.96 8.55 -19.71
N THR A 411 17.18 9.34 -20.46
CA THR A 411 16.70 10.65 -19.99
C THR A 411 15.85 10.53 -18.74
N GLN A 412 14.94 9.57 -18.69
CA GLN A 412 14.10 9.33 -17.51
C GLN A 412 14.93 8.87 -16.30
N LEU A 413 15.93 7.99 -16.50
CA LEU A 413 16.84 7.56 -15.45
C LEU A 413 17.66 8.73 -14.90
N ILE A 414 18.23 9.56 -15.77
CA ILE A 414 18.99 10.74 -15.36
C ILE A 414 18.13 11.70 -14.53
N GLN A 415 16.87 11.94 -14.97
CA GLN A 415 15.94 12.79 -14.23
C GLN A 415 15.59 12.21 -12.88
N MET A 416 15.29 10.91 -12.81
CA MET A 416 14.96 10.21 -11.56
C MET A 416 16.13 10.25 -10.58
N ILE A 417 17.34 9.93 -11.02
CA ILE A 417 18.52 9.93 -10.16
C ILE A 417 18.83 11.33 -9.64
N ARG A 418 18.70 12.36 -10.47
CA ARG A 418 18.82 13.75 -10.03
C ARG A 418 17.78 14.10 -8.95
N TYR A 419 16.54 13.67 -9.14
CA TYR A 419 15.49 13.84 -8.13
C TYR A 419 15.88 13.16 -6.81
N LEU A 420 16.23 11.87 -6.84
CA LEU A 420 16.59 11.09 -5.65
C LEU A 420 17.84 11.60 -4.91
N ARG A 421 18.75 12.29 -5.59
CA ARG A 421 19.95 12.91 -4.97
C ARG A 421 19.67 14.23 -4.29
N ASN A 422 18.64 14.94 -4.72
CA ASN A 422 18.26 16.26 -4.21
C ASN A 422 17.15 16.20 -3.14
N THR A 423 16.61 15.03 -2.90
CA THR A 423 15.63 14.72 -1.85
C THR A 423 16.29 14.01 -0.69
#